data_5671e2a2c388b4de68f6f5fc95500ba4
#
_entry.id   5671e2a2c388b4de68f6f5fc95500ba4
#
_cell.length_a   1.000
_cell.length_b   1.000
_cell.length_c   1.000
_cell.angle_alpha   90.00
_cell.angle_beta   90.00
_cell.angle_gamma   90.00
#
_symmetry.space_group_name_H-M   'P 1'
#
loop_
_entity.id
_entity.type
_entity.pdbx_description
1 polymer ?
#
loop_
_entity_poly.entity_id
_entity_poly.type
_entity_poly.pdbx_seq_one_letter_code
_entity_poly.pdbx_strand_id
1 'polypeptide(L)'
;TIVWGNYYLVSNEEIATLESLEGKTVLVFGKNSTPDVVLRTLISAKNINVNLEYVDDVATANSYLLSGKSDIIVSAEPSLTKMSANKNFYTLDLQKQWQQLTGSYSLPQAGIFIKKDSKDEKYLKTVLDKMIESVQMAQTKPNVLIASAVSVDENLAKIGEETLQKAIGNCNLRVEETDKEAIEFYFSQVIQLGIGATVGGKLPDEAFYY
;
A
#
# COMPACT_ATOMS: atom_id res chain seq x y z
N THR A 1 11.05 6.29 -4.06
CA THR A 1 9.89 5.64 -3.42
C THR A 1 10.17 5.40 -1.95
N ILE A 2 9.15 5.51 -1.09
CA ILE A 2 9.27 5.39 0.38
C ILE A 2 8.32 4.34 0.98
N VAL A 3 7.23 3.99 0.32
CA VAL A 3 6.31 2.91 0.70
C VAL A 3 6.17 1.95 -0.47
N TRP A 4 6.33 0.64 -0.19
CA TRP A 4 6.44 -0.40 -1.20
C TRP A 4 5.36 -1.48 -1.06
N GLY A 5 4.14 -1.03 -0.87
CA GLY A 5 2.97 -1.87 -0.71
C GLY A 5 2.76 -2.35 0.73
N ASN A 6 1.56 -2.11 1.22
CA ASN A 6 1.12 -2.53 2.56
C ASN A 6 -0.33 -3.01 2.53
N TYR A 7 -0.78 -3.54 1.38
CA TYR A 7 -2.14 -4.02 1.18
C TYR A 7 -2.25 -5.53 1.34
N TYR A 8 -3.37 -5.96 1.90
CA TYR A 8 -3.66 -7.36 2.17
C TYR A 8 -5.11 -7.67 1.80
N LEU A 9 -5.34 -8.84 1.21
CA LEU A 9 -6.66 -9.46 1.29
C LEU A 9 -6.80 -10.03 2.69
N VAL A 10 -7.96 -9.83 3.29
CA VAL A 10 -8.26 -10.25 4.65
C VAL A 10 -9.63 -10.93 4.68
N SER A 11 -9.72 -12.09 5.32
CA SER A 11 -10.96 -12.86 5.40
C SER A 11 -11.13 -13.56 6.75
N ASN A 12 -12.38 -13.89 7.07
CA ASN A 12 -12.73 -14.78 8.15
C ASN A 12 -12.50 -16.27 7.80
N GLU A 13 -12.41 -16.60 6.51
CA GLU A 13 -12.15 -17.94 5.99
C GLU A 13 -10.77 -17.99 5.32
N GLU A 14 -10.23 -19.18 5.13
CA GLU A 14 -8.92 -19.37 4.55
C GLU A 14 -8.84 -18.83 3.11
N ILE A 15 -7.84 -17.97 2.88
CA ILE A 15 -7.43 -17.47 1.57
C ILE A 15 -5.96 -17.85 1.38
N ALA A 16 -5.70 -18.97 0.71
CA ALA A 16 -4.33 -19.44 0.47
C ALA A 16 -3.70 -18.78 -0.76
N THR A 17 -4.49 -18.52 -1.80
CA THR A 17 -4.04 -17.98 -3.08
C THR A 17 -5.08 -17.02 -3.68
N LEU A 18 -4.68 -16.27 -4.73
CA LEU A 18 -5.62 -15.42 -5.48
C LEU A 18 -6.73 -16.25 -6.16
N GLU A 19 -6.42 -17.46 -6.62
CA GLU A 19 -7.38 -18.34 -7.29
C GLU A 19 -8.54 -18.76 -6.38
N SER A 20 -8.35 -18.72 -5.07
CA SER A 20 -9.43 -18.96 -4.10
C SER A 20 -10.51 -17.88 -4.08
N LEU A 21 -10.30 -16.76 -4.81
CA LEU A 21 -11.27 -15.68 -4.99
C LEU A 21 -12.28 -15.94 -6.12
N GLU A 22 -12.10 -16.99 -6.94
CA GLU A 22 -12.99 -17.26 -8.08
C GLU A 22 -14.45 -17.30 -7.65
N GLY A 23 -15.28 -16.48 -8.31
CA GLY A 23 -16.71 -16.34 -8.05
C GLY A 23 -17.09 -15.66 -6.72
N LYS A 24 -16.11 -15.21 -5.92
CA LYS A 24 -16.35 -14.55 -4.64
C LYS A 24 -16.54 -13.04 -4.79
N THR A 25 -17.11 -12.42 -3.78
CA THR A 25 -17.20 -10.96 -3.65
C THR A 25 -16.09 -10.47 -2.74
N VAL A 26 -15.37 -9.43 -3.18
CA VAL A 26 -14.31 -8.76 -2.43
C VAL A 26 -14.66 -7.28 -2.27
N LEU A 27 -14.67 -6.80 -1.04
CA LEU A 27 -14.87 -5.39 -0.73
C LEU A 27 -13.53 -4.65 -0.76
N VAL A 28 -13.43 -3.65 -1.62
CA VAL A 28 -12.22 -2.85 -1.85
C VAL A 28 -12.47 -1.41 -1.40
N PHE A 29 -11.52 -0.82 -0.71
CA PHE A 29 -11.60 0.61 -0.40
C PHE A 29 -10.92 1.46 -1.47
N GLY A 30 -11.44 2.68 -1.68
CA GLY A 30 -10.83 3.65 -2.59
C GLY A 30 -10.89 3.22 -4.06
N LYS A 31 -12.07 3.14 -4.65
CA LYS A 31 -12.24 2.83 -6.08
C LYS A 31 -11.32 3.70 -6.96
N ASN A 32 -10.63 3.07 -7.90
CA ASN A 32 -9.64 3.68 -8.80
C ASN A 32 -8.37 4.21 -8.08
N SER A 33 -8.15 3.87 -6.83
CA SER A 33 -6.91 4.15 -6.11
C SER A 33 -5.98 2.91 -6.09
N THR A 34 -4.81 3.03 -5.48
CA THR A 34 -3.79 1.98 -5.51
C THR A 34 -4.28 0.58 -5.08
N PRO A 35 -5.03 0.38 -3.98
CA PRO A 35 -5.50 -0.97 -3.60
C PRO A 35 -6.41 -1.60 -4.67
N ASP A 36 -7.28 -0.82 -5.30
CA ASP A 36 -8.14 -1.28 -6.39
C ASP A 36 -7.32 -1.63 -7.64
N VAL A 37 -6.40 -0.77 -8.05
CA VAL A 37 -5.49 -1.03 -9.19
C VAL A 37 -4.72 -2.32 -8.98
N VAL A 38 -4.14 -2.51 -7.81
CA VAL A 38 -3.34 -3.70 -7.47
C VAL A 38 -4.20 -4.96 -7.57
N LEU A 39 -5.34 -5.00 -6.90
CA LEU A 39 -6.20 -6.18 -6.93
C LEU A 39 -6.70 -6.48 -8.35
N ARG A 40 -7.21 -5.48 -9.08
CA ARG A 40 -7.70 -5.65 -10.45
C ARG A 40 -6.61 -6.13 -11.40
N THR A 41 -5.40 -5.63 -11.28
CA THR A 41 -4.25 -6.11 -12.06
C THR A 41 -3.97 -7.59 -11.78
N LEU A 42 -3.93 -7.97 -10.51
CA LEU A 42 -3.62 -9.35 -10.10
C LEU A 42 -4.69 -10.36 -10.56
N ILE A 43 -5.97 -10.06 -10.34
CA ILE A 43 -7.06 -10.96 -10.75
C ILE A 43 -7.18 -11.04 -12.27
N SER A 44 -6.97 -9.92 -12.98
CA SER A 44 -6.97 -9.89 -14.45
C SER A 44 -5.84 -10.72 -15.05
N ALA A 45 -4.63 -10.59 -14.52
CA ALA A 45 -3.46 -11.35 -14.99
C ALA A 45 -3.61 -12.87 -14.82
N LYS A 46 -4.40 -13.29 -13.84
CA LYS A 46 -4.69 -14.71 -13.57
C LYS A 46 -6.03 -15.20 -14.15
N ASN A 47 -6.77 -14.30 -14.85
CA ASN A 47 -8.11 -14.58 -15.39
C ASN A 47 -9.11 -15.07 -14.33
N ILE A 48 -9.04 -14.51 -13.13
CA ILE A 48 -9.92 -14.84 -12.00
C ILE A 48 -11.15 -13.90 -12.06
N ASN A 49 -12.34 -14.49 -12.03
CA ASN A 49 -13.59 -13.73 -12.00
C ASN A 49 -14.01 -13.42 -10.57
N VAL A 50 -13.93 -12.14 -10.17
CA VAL A 50 -14.22 -11.65 -8.82
C VAL A 50 -15.26 -10.54 -8.91
N ASN A 51 -16.28 -10.58 -8.04
CA ASN A 51 -17.22 -9.48 -7.90
C ASN A 51 -16.61 -8.42 -6.95
N LEU A 52 -16.34 -7.21 -7.47
CA LEU A 52 -15.75 -6.13 -6.66
C LEU A 52 -16.83 -5.17 -6.18
N GLU A 53 -16.92 -5.01 -4.86
CA GLU A 53 -17.69 -3.97 -4.20
C GLU A 53 -16.76 -2.91 -3.62
N TYR A 54 -17.27 -1.70 -3.42
CA TYR A 54 -16.40 -0.58 -3.04
C TYR A 54 -16.94 0.20 -1.85
N VAL A 55 -16.00 0.65 -1.02
CA VAL A 55 -16.20 1.64 0.05
C VAL A 55 -15.13 2.73 -0.05
N ASP A 56 -15.36 3.86 0.61
CA ASP A 56 -14.46 5.01 0.45
C ASP A 56 -13.13 4.84 1.18
N ASP A 57 -13.11 4.17 2.34
CA ASP A 57 -11.93 4.10 3.20
C ASP A 57 -11.71 2.73 3.85
N VAL A 58 -10.49 2.49 4.31
CA VAL A 58 -10.04 1.24 4.92
C VAL A 58 -10.76 0.95 6.25
N ALA A 59 -11.14 1.98 7.01
CA ALA A 59 -11.81 1.78 8.29
C ALA A 59 -13.22 1.22 8.08
N THR A 60 -13.91 1.69 7.05
CA THR A 60 -15.22 1.16 6.64
C THR A 60 -15.11 -0.28 6.15
N ALA A 61 -14.12 -0.60 5.30
CA ALA A 61 -13.88 -1.98 4.86
C ALA A 61 -13.64 -2.91 6.06
N ASN A 62 -12.75 -2.52 6.98
CA ASN A 62 -12.45 -3.27 8.20
C ASN A 62 -13.71 -3.48 9.08
N SER A 63 -14.53 -2.45 9.21
CA SER A 63 -15.82 -2.52 9.96
C SER A 63 -16.79 -3.53 9.35
N TYR A 64 -16.84 -3.63 8.02
CA TYR A 64 -17.71 -4.59 7.32
C TYR A 64 -17.26 -6.03 7.57
N LEU A 65 -15.95 -6.30 7.53
CA LEU A 65 -15.43 -7.63 7.87
C LEU A 65 -15.71 -8.00 9.34
N LEU A 66 -15.49 -7.06 10.26
CA LEU A 66 -15.73 -7.29 11.69
C LEU A 66 -17.21 -7.56 12.01
N SER A 67 -18.12 -6.88 11.30
CA SER A 67 -19.56 -7.04 11.48
C SER A 67 -20.19 -8.18 10.68
N GLY A 68 -19.39 -8.89 9.86
CA GLY A 68 -19.90 -9.97 8.99
C GLY A 68 -20.73 -9.47 7.80
N LYS A 69 -20.65 -8.20 7.45
CA LYS A 69 -21.30 -7.64 6.24
C LYS A 69 -20.51 -7.99 4.97
N SER A 70 -19.22 -8.26 5.09
CA SER A 70 -18.37 -8.73 4.01
C SER A 70 -17.48 -9.84 4.53
N ASP A 71 -17.26 -10.89 3.74
CA ASP A 71 -16.42 -12.03 4.11
C ASP A 71 -14.95 -11.81 3.71
N ILE A 72 -14.70 -11.03 2.66
CA ILE A 72 -13.38 -10.77 2.12
C ILE A 72 -13.24 -9.27 1.83
N ILE A 73 -12.18 -8.67 2.33
CA ILE A 73 -11.89 -7.26 2.11
C ILE A 73 -10.44 -7.05 1.65
N VAL A 74 -10.17 -5.90 1.03
CA VAL A 74 -8.82 -5.34 1.00
C VAL A 74 -8.64 -4.45 2.22
N SER A 75 -7.54 -4.66 2.95
CA SER A 75 -7.12 -3.81 4.08
C SER A 75 -5.69 -3.34 3.89
N ALA A 76 -5.21 -2.46 4.76
CA ALA A 76 -3.87 -1.91 4.74
C ALA A 76 -3.30 -1.73 6.15
N GLU A 77 -1.98 -1.82 6.28
CA GLU A 77 -1.29 -1.43 7.50
C GLU A 77 -1.28 0.11 7.69
N PRO A 78 -1.35 0.61 8.92
CA PRO A 78 -1.42 -0.09 10.21
C PRO A 78 -2.84 -0.48 10.65
N SER A 79 -3.85 -0.21 9.83
CA SER A 79 -5.27 -0.47 10.16
C SER A 79 -5.58 -1.96 10.29
N LEU A 80 -4.92 -2.82 9.52
CA LEU A 80 -5.03 -4.28 9.62
C LEU A 80 -4.55 -4.77 10.99
N THR A 81 -3.36 -4.36 11.43
CA THR A 81 -2.84 -4.71 12.75
C THR A 81 -3.79 -4.27 13.87
N LYS A 82 -4.35 -3.05 13.76
CA LYS A 82 -5.33 -2.55 14.73
C LYS A 82 -6.60 -3.41 14.76
N MET A 83 -7.14 -3.79 13.61
CA MET A 83 -8.31 -4.64 13.49
C MET A 83 -8.07 -6.03 14.07
N SER A 84 -6.86 -6.57 13.88
CA SER A 84 -6.46 -7.91 14.30
C SER A 84 -6.09 -8.02 15.79
N ALA A 85 -6.16 -6.95 16.56
CA ALA A 85 -5.76 -6.95 17.97
C ALA A 85 -6.52 -7.98 18.84
N ASN A 86 -7.79 -8.24 18.50
CA ASN A 86 -8.66 -9.12 19.29
C ASN A 86 -9.23 -10.31 18.49
N LYS A 87 -8.85 -10.47 17.23
CA LYS A 87 -9.34 -11.53 16.36
C LYS A 87 -8.30 -11.86 15.27
N ASN A 88 -8.05 -13.14 15.07
CA ASN A 88 -7.22 -13.60 13.97
C ASN A 88 -8.03 -13.66 12.67
N PHE A 89 -7.38 -13.27 11.58
CA PHE A 89 -7.89 -13.34 10.23
C PHE A 89 -6.92 -14.10 9.34
N TYR A 90 -7.43 -14.67 8.27
CA TYR A 90 -6.60 -15.12 7.16
C TYR A 90 -6.20 -13.93 6.30
N THR A 91 -4.93 -13.87 5.93
CA THR A 91 -4.39 -12.76 5.15
C THR A 91 -3.59 -13.25 3.96
N LEU A 92 -3.74 -12.58 2.81
CA LEU A 92 -2.89 -12.76 1.65
C LEU A 92 -2.21 -11.43 1.32
N ASP A 93 -0.88 -11.43 1.32
CA ASP A 93 -0.05 -10.25 1.07
C ASP A 93 -0.06 -9.90 -0.42
N LEU A 94 -0.70 -8.78 -0.79
CA LEU A 94 -0.81 -8.35 -2.18
C LEU A 94 0.52 -7.88 -2.76
N GLN A 95 1.46 -7.41 -1.93
CA GLN A 95 2.81 -7.07 -2.37
C GLN A 95 3.56 -8.30 -2.87
N LYS A 96 3.46 -9.42 -2.14
CA LYS A 96 4.07 -10.68 -2.59
C LYS A 96 3.43 -11.19 -3.88
N GLN A 97 2.11 -11.05 -4.02
CA GLN A 97 1.41 -11.42 -5.25
C GLN A 97 1.85 -10.54 -6.43
N TRP A 98 2.06 -9.24 -6.19
CA TRP A 98 2.57 -8.31 -7.19
C TRP A 98 3.99 -8.69 -7.65
N GLN A 99 4.89 -8.98 -6.72
CA GLN A 99 6.26 -9.43 -7.04
C GLN A 99 6.27 -10.74 -7.83
N GLN A 100 5.39 -11.67 -7.50
CA GLN A 100 5.25 -12.91 -8.27
C GLN A 100 4.76 -12.67 -9.70
N LEU A 101 3.83 -11.73 -9.90
CA LEU A 101 3.34 -11.35 -11.22
C LEU A 101 4.42 -10.69 -12.07
N THR A 102 5.19 -9.77 -11.50
CA THR A 102 6.20 -8.98 -12.21
C THR A 102 7.55 -9.69 -12.33
N GLY A 103 7.78 -10.72 -11.53
CA GLY A 103 9.05 -11.46 -11.43
C GLY A 103 10.11 -10.75 -10.57
N SER A 104 9.99 -9.46 -10.31
CA SER A 104 10.99 -8.70 -9.52
C SER A 104 10.49 -7.38 -8.95
N TYR A 105 9.57 -6.68 -9.61
CA TYR A 105 9.23 -5.31 -9.21
C TYR A 105 8.44 -5.26 -7.91
N SER A 106 8.92 -4.46 -6.98
CA SER A 106 8.14 -4.07 -5.82
C SER A 106 7.02 -3.11 -6.22
N LEU A 107 5.93 -3.07 -5.44
CA LEU A 107 4.83 -2.14 -5.69
C LEU A 107 5.22 -0.72 -5.24
N PRO A 108 5.40 0.26 -6.15
CA PRO A 108 5.72 1.63 -5.78
C PRO A 108 4.45 2.36 -5.33
N GLN A 109 4.16 2.32 -4.02
CA GLN A 109 2.90 2.85 -3.49
C GLN A 109 2.95 4.35 -3.20
N ALA A 110 4.04 4.84 -2.61
CA ALA A 110 4.20 6.25 -2.30
C ALA A 110 5.64 6.70 -2.54
N GLY A 111 5.80 7.89 -3.10
CA GLY A 111 7.09 8.47 -3.44
C GLY A 111 7.22 9.92 -2.98
N ILE A 112 8.43 10.44 -3.05
CA ILE A 112 8.74 11.84 -2.83
C ILE A 112 8.72 12.52 -4.20
N PHE A 113 7.97 13.60 -4.32
CA PHE A 113 7.89 14.40 -5.52
C PHE A 113 8.48 15.78 -5.25
N ILE A 114 9.30 16.27 -6.17
CA ILE A 114 9.97 17.55 -6.10
C ILE A 114 9.41 18.45 -7.20
N LYS A 115 9.04 19.68 -6.83
CA LYS A 115 8.62 20.65 -7.83
C LYS A 115 9.78 20.96 -8.76
N LYS A 116 9.56 20.91 -10.08
CA LYS A 116 10.58 21.09 -11.13
C LYS A 116 11.46 22.31 -10.97
N ASP A 117 10.90 23.43 -10.47
CA ASP A 117 11.63 24.68 -10.27
C ASP A 117 12.29 24.81 -8.90
N SER A 118 12.20 23.79 -8.06
CA SER A 118 12.85 23.74 -6.75
C SER A 118 14.32 23.39 -6.93
N LYS A 119 15.19 24.42 -6.88
CA LYS A 119 16.61 24.28 -7.23
C LYS A 119 17.56 24.23 -6.02
N ASP A 120 17.04 24.15 -4.81
CA ASP A 120 17.88 24.04 -3.62
C ASP A 120 18.29 22.56 -3.40
N GLU A 121 19.27 22.12 -4.16
CA GLU A 121 19.80 20.76 -4.10
C GLU A 121 20.31 20.40 -2.70
N LYS A 122 20.90 21.38 -2.00
CA LYS A 122 21.39 21.18 -0.64
C LYS A 122 20.25 20.90 0.34
N TYR A 123 19.15 21.64 0.22
CA TYR A 123 17.95 21.41 1.03
C TYR A 123 17.31 20.06 0.72
N LEU A 124 17.15 19.73 -0.56
CA LEU A 124 16.60 18.45 -1.00
C LEU A 124 17.43 17.28 -0.48
N LYS A 125 18.76 17.35 -0.60
CA LYS A 125 19.65 16.33 -0.03
C LYS A 125 19.45 16.19 1.47
N THR A 126 19.37 17.29 2.20
CA THR A 126 19.16 17.26 3.65
C THR A 126 17.84 16.59 4.02
N VAL A 127 16.75 16.86 3.28
CA VAL A 127 15.44 16.22 3.49
C VAL A 127 15.53 14.73 3.23
N LEU A 128 16.13 14.31 2.10
CA LEU A 128 16.30 12.90 1.76
C LEU A 128 17.14 12.16 2.82
N ASP A 129 18.27 12.74 3.24
CA ASP A 129 19.12 12.15 4.29
C ASP A 129 18.33 11.94 5.59
N LYS A 130 17.48 12.90 5.99
CA LYS A 130 16.62 12.79 7.18
C LYS A 130 15.51 11.74 7.01
N MET A 131 14.95 11.60 5.82
CA MET A 131 13.97 10.53 5.54
C MET A 131 14.61 9.16 5.59
N ILE A 132 15.81 9.00 5.01
CA ILE A 132 16.58 7.74 5.08
C ILE A 132 16.87 7.40 6.55
N GLU A 133 17.35 8.36 7.34
CA GLU A 133 17.59 8.19 8.78
C GLU A 133 16.32 7.72 9.51
N SER A 134 15.17 8.35 9.24
CA SER A 134 13.89 7.99 9.86
C SER A 134 13.45 6.57 9.50
N VAL A 135 13.60 6.17 8.23
CA VAL A 135 13.27 4.82 7.80
C VAL A 135 14.22 3.78 8.41
N GLN A 136 15.51 4.10 8.55
CA GLN A 136 16.45 3.25 9.29
C GLN A 136 16.08 3.12 10.77
N MET A 137 15.60 4.19 11.40
CA MET A 137 15.08 4.14 12.77
C MET A 137 13.83 3.26 12.88
N ALA A 138 12.95 3.25 11.88
CA ALA A 138 11.80 2.36 11.85
C ALA A 138 12.20 0.88 11.94
N GLN A 139 13.34 0.52 11.37
CA GLN A 139 13.87 -0.85 11.38
C GLN A 139 14.71 -1.16 12.63
N THR A 140 15.52 -0.20 13.09
CA THR A 140 16.53 -0.44 14.13
C THR A 140 16.11 0.01 15.52
N LYS A 141 15.27 1.05 15.62
CA LYS A 141 14.81 1.66 16.86
C LYS A 141 13.34 2.08 16.78
N PRO A 142 12.42 1.15 16.41
CA PRO A 142 11.03 1.49 16.14
C PRO A 142 10.36 2.22 17.32
N ASN A 143 10.62 1.80 18.55
CA ASN A 143 10.03 2.42 19.74
C ASN A 143 10.35 3.92 19.86
N VAL A 144 11.60 4.30 19.56
CA VAL A 144 12.03 5.72 19.63
C VAL A 144 11.35 6.53 18.53
N LEU A 145 11.30 5.98 17.30
CA LEU A 145 10.65 6.64 16.18
C LEU A 145 9.15 6.81 16.45
N ILE A 146 8.47 5.74 16.89
CA ILE A 146 7.03 5.75 17.15
C ILE A 146 6.68 6.74 18.25
N ALA A 147 7.40 6.74 19.38
CA ALA A 147 7.17 7.70 20.46
C ALA A 147 7.30 9.15 19.97
N SER A 148 8.29 9.43 19.11
CA SER A 148 8.43 10.74 18.47
C SER A 148 7.28 11.05 17.52
N ALA A 149 6.89 10.10 16.67
CA ALA A 149 5.84 10.28 15.67
C ALA A 149 4.46 10.55 16.31
N VAL A 150 4.08 9.79 17.34
CA VAL A 150 2.80 9.99 18.04
C VAL A 150 2.76 11.29 18.83
N SER A 151 3.89 11.86 19.20
CA SER A 151 3.97 13.15 19.89
C SER A 151 3.64 14.34 18.97
N VAL A 152 3.75 14.15 17.63
CA VAL A 152 3.57 15.23 16.64
C VAL A 152 2.41 15.00 15.69
N ASP A 153 1.88 13.77 15.59
CA ASP A 153 0.76 13.41 14.71
C ASP A 153 -0.38 12.75 15.51
N GLU A 154 -1.51 13.46 15.60
CA GLU A 154 -2.68 12.98 16.34
C GLU A 154 -3.32 11.71 15.73
N ASN A 155 -3.18 11.48 14.44
CA ASN A 155 -3.74 10.29 13.81
C ASN A 155 -2.92 9.06 14.19
N LEU A 156 -1.60 9.18 14.24
CA LEU A 156 -0.72 8.14 14.76
C LEU A 156 -0.98 7.89 16.25
N ALA A 157 -1.16 8.96 17.04
CA ALA A 157 -1.51 8.84 18.44
C ALA A 157 -2.83 8.05 18.67
N LYS A 158 -3.84 8.25 17.82
CA LYS A 158 -5.12 7.50 17.86
C LYS A 158 -4.97 6.02 17.50
N ILE A 159 -3.96 5.66 16.71
CA ILE A 159 -3.64 4.25 16.42
C ILE A 159 -3.02 3.59 17.66
N GLY A 160 -2.15 4.30 18.35
CA GLY A 160 -1.48 3.87 19.57
C GLY A 160 -0.12 3.22 19.32
N GLU A 161 0.83 3.49 20.21
CA GLU A 161 2.22 3.04 20.09
C GLU A 161 2.35 1.51 19.94
N GLU A 162 1.64 0.73 20.76
CA GLU A 162 1.70 -0.73 20.71
C GLU A 162 1.26 -1.28 19.35
N THR A 163 0.19 -0.74 18.77
CA THR A 163 -0.29 -1.12 17.45
C THR A 163 0.73 -0.74 16.37
N LEU A 164 1.28 0.46 16.44
CA LEU A 164 2.29 0.93 15.51
C LEU A 164 3.56 0.09 15.57
N GLN A 165 4.00 -0.33 16.76
CA GLN A 165 5.15 -1.22 16.93
C GLN A 165 4.96 -2.57 16.26
N LYS A 166 3.75 -3.13 16.31
CA LYS A 166 3.41 -4.39 15.63
C LYS A 166 3.29 -4.22 14.12
N ALA A 167 2.76 -3.08 13.67
CA ALA A 167 2.48 -2.82 12.26
C ALA A 167 3.70 -2.38 11.44
N ILE A 168 4.69 -1.70 12.06
CA ILE A 168 5.74 -0.98 11.33
C ILE A 168 6.56 -1.90 10.42
N GLY A 169 6.79 -3.14 10.81
CA GLY A 169 7.48 -4.14 10.01
C GLY A 169 6.74 -4.53 8.74
N ASN A 170 5.41 -4.41 8.74
CA ASN A 170 4.55 -4.76 7.62
C ASN A 170 4.21 -3.56 6.71
N CYS A 171 4.64 -2.35 7.11
CA CYS A 171 4.41 -1.14 6.33
C CYS A 171 5.34 -1.00 5.11
N ASN A 172 6.31 -1.90 4.95
CA ASN A 172 7.28 -1.90 3.86
C ASN A 172 7.93 -0.51 3.62
N LEU A 173 8.37 0.11 4.73
CA LEU A 173 9.04 1.40 4.69
C LEU A 173 10.51 1.22 4.30
N ARG A 174 10.91 1.79 3.17
CA ARG A 174 12.31 1.88 2.75
C ARG A 174 12.48 3.00 1.75
N VAL A 175 13.56 3.75 1.85
CA VAL A 175 13.93 4.75 0.86
C VAL A 175 14.90 4.10 -0.11
N GLU A 176 14.50 4.00 -1.35
CA GLU A 176 15.29 3.45 -2.44
C GLU A 176 15.34 4.44 -3.58
N GLU A 177 16.35 4.32 -4.43
CA GLU A 177 16.42 5.07 -5.68
C GLU A 177 15.15 4.87 -6.51
N THR A 178 14.92 5.78 -7.42
CA THR A 178 13.74 5.72 -8.29
C THR A 178 13.82 4.50 -9.20
N ASP A 179 12.98 3.51 -8.93
CA ASP A 179 12.77 2.37 -9.81
C ASP A 179 11.81 2.76 -10.93
N LYS A 180 12.37 3.26 -12.03
CA LYS A 180 11.62 3.73 -13.18
C LYS A 180 10.76 2.61 -13.78
N GLU A 181 11.32 1.40 -13.92
CA GLU A 181 10.62 0.28 -14.55
C GLU A 181 9.43 -0.15 -13.71
N ALA A 182 9.56 -0.22 -12.39
CA ALA A 182 8.45 -0.51 -11.48
C ALA A 182 7.34 0.55 -11.54
N ILE A 183 7.71 1.84 -11.62
CA ILE A 183 6.76 2.94 -11.73
C ILE A 183 6.03 2.90 -13.09
N GLU A 184 6.76 2.72 -14.18
CA GLU A 184 6.17 2.62 -15.52
C GLU A 184 5.27 1.39 -15.66
N PHE A 185 5.66 0.26 -15.08
CA PHE A 185 4.80 -0.92 -15.03
C PHE A 185 3.49 -0.60 -14.29
N TYR A 186 3.56 -0.01 -13.09
CA TYR A 186 2.37 0.38 -12.34
C TYR A 186 1.48 1.34 -13.14
N PHE A 187 2.03 2.40 -13.72
CA PHE A 187 1.26 3.35 -14.52
C PHE A 187 0.65 2.72 -15.78
N SER A 188 1.36 1.77 -16.41
CA SER A 188 0.79 1.02 -17.54
C SER A 188 -0.45 0.22 -17.14
N GLN A 189 -0.46 -0.38 -15.93
CA GLN A 189 -1.64 -1.06 -15.41
C GLN A 189 -2.80 -0.08 -15.16
N VAL A 190 -2.53 1.10 -14.58
CA VAL A 190 -3.54 2.16 -14.42
C VAL A 190 -4.17 2.55 -15.75
N ILE A 191 -3.36 2.69 -16.80
CA ILE A 191 -3.84 3.02 -18.16
C ILE A 191 -4.66 1.87 -18.74
N GLN A 192 -4.18 0.63 -18.65
CA GLN A 192 -4.88 -0.56 -19.15
C GLN A 192 -6.23 -0.78 -18.47
N LEU A 193 -6.35 -0.43 -17.19
CA LEU A 193 -7.61 -0.51 -16.44
C LEU A 193 -8.62 0.60 -16.80
N GLY A 194 -8.29 1.49 -17.77
CA GLY A 194 -9.16 2.55 -18.25
C GLY A 194 -9.24 3.78 -17.34
N ILE A 195 -8.35 3.89 -16.35
CA ILE A 195 -8.29 5.01 -15.39
C ILE A 195 -7.04 5.87 -15.58
N GLY A 196 -6.41 5.81 -16.75
CA GLY A 196 -5.18 6.53 -17.09
C GLY A 196 -5.23 8.04 -16.86
N ALA A 197 -6.41 8.65 -16.87
CA ALA A 197 -6.55 10.09 -16.58
C ALA A 197 -6.00 10.47 -15.21
N THR A 198 -5.99 9.57 -14.24
CA THR A 198 -5.44 9.79 -12.89
C THR A 198 -3.92 9.95 -12.86
N VAL A 199 -3.25 9.48 -13.91
CA VAL A 199 -1.78 9.56 -14.08
C VAL A 199 -1.40 10.36 -15.34
N GLY A 200 -2.28 11.25 -15.82
CA GLY A 200 -2.02 12.10 -16.97
C GLY A 200 -2.24 11.44 -18.33
N GLY A 201 -2.84 10.24 -18.40
CA GLY A 201 -3.25 9.53 -19.62
C GLY A 201 -2.12 8.84 -20.40
N LYS A 202 -0.88 8.97 -19.98
CA LYS A 202 0.31 8.39 -20.62
C LYS A 202 1.41 8.15 -19.60
N LEU A 203 2.43 7.37 -19.98
CA LEU A 203 3.63 7.23 -19.15
C LEU A 203 4.37 8.57 -19.07
N PRO A 204 5.01 8.84 -17.91
CA PRO A 204 5.84 10.03 -17.74
C PRO A 204 7.03 10.06 -18.71
N ASP A 205 7.53 11.24 -19.01
CA ASP A 205 8.79 11.41 -19.71
C ASP A 205 10.00 11.34 -18.76
N GLU A 206 11.22 11.34 -19.31
CA GLU A 206 12.45 11.24 -18.54
C GLU A 206 12.59 12.33 -17.46
N ALA A 207 12.00 13.50 -17.67
CA ALA A 207 12.07 14.61 -16.73
C ALA A 207 11.22 14.41 -15.45
N PHE A 208 10.40 13.37 -15.41
CA PHE A 208 9.63 12.97 -14.22
C PHE A 208 10.50 12.25 -13.19
N TYR A 209 11.55 11.57 -13.65
CA TYR A 209 12.41 10.77 -12.79
C TYR A 209 13.63 11.59 -12.33
N TYR A 210 13.93 11.50 -11.04
CA TYR A 210 15.05 12.19 -10.42
C TYR A 210 16.00 11.17 -9.78
#